data_a9619ef028631339325ccbdc58de61e7
#
_entry.id   a9619ef028631339325ccbdc58de61e7
#
_cell.length_a   1.000
_cell.length_b   1.000
_cell.length_c   1.000
_cell.angle_alpha   90.00
_cell.angle_beta   90.00
_cell.angle_gamma   90.00
#
_symmetry.space_group_name_H-M   'P 1'
#
loop_
_entity.id
_entity.type
_entity.pdbx_description
1 polymer ?
#
loop_
_entity_poly.entity_id
_entity_poly.type
_entity_poly.pdbx_seq_one_letter_code
_entity_poly.pdbx_strand_id
1 'polypeptide(L)'
;MTSPEPTAALPPLSFPSALLVRWPHLPAFWPGRAVAPAGPGAVLVLEEGSLVPADWAGPVLRFSLGPFAPPSFAGRSAPPLILLDETSDLPAGEAKALAALVAQSRLGGPLGLPDPGAAMLALPARAVALVLDPCDPAQRATAEAALTVARAGVHPVLVARDPWADPAAAPVLPPLPGLRRLPQPLSPWTLLDAAATLHGASPVMAALAEAAGVPHDRTGEHLQPLLARTRAADPFRRRPWTRADSLALLADWTGAERSNRGVAAAIGIARWKRRQVGALLAREGGTPFFTHDAARAVERARAEGGAIVAWAASCPDTLAATIRGQGVELRLLEDGFVRSRGLGARFLPGASYCLDPLGAHYDPRQLSTLESMLAQGGFTSPLLARAVALRAEIVRRGVSKYNLTGEAALPAFPRGRRVVLVPGQVEDDASVRLGGGAIRSNLDLLRAVRAAEPDAFILYKPHPDLEAGFRRGRLRAAELKGLADAVVGRVPLPALLPQVDALHTLTSLSGFEALLRGVAVTCWGQPFYAGWGLTEDRAPFPAGRRGIARTLDELVAAALILYPRYVDPVTLLPCPPEVMLDRLEDPTAWRLSPFTLHRGLEGFLRGTLARIGGRR
;
A
#
# COMPACT_ATOMS: atom_id res chain seq x y z
N MET A 1 -47.65 -22.22 -17.97
CA MET A 1 -46.36 -21.55 -17.75
C MET A 1 -46.62 -20.06 -17.89
N THR A 2 -46.84 -19.37 -16.78
CA THR A 2 -47.03 -17.94 -16.73
C THR A 2 -45.65 -17.30 -16.84
N SER A 3 -45.43 -16.49 -17.88
CA SER A 3 -44.22 -15.66 -18.02
C SER A 3 -44.04 -14.81 -16.76
N PRO A 4 -42.81 -14.67 -16.19
CA PRO A 4 -42.58 -13.78 -15.09
C PRO A 4 -42.91 -12.36 -15.55
N GLU A 5 -43.73 -11.66 -14.74
CA GLU A 5 -43.96 -10.23 -14.92
C GLU A 5 -42.62 -9.49 -14.99
N PRO A 6 -42.46 -8.51 -15.87
CA PRO A 6 -41.25 -7.72 -15.91
C PRO A 6 -41.11 -7.00 -14.58
N THR A 7 -40.07 -7.30 -13.82
CA THR A 7 -39.69 -6.55 -12.61
C THR A 7 -39.64 -5.08 -12.98
N ALA A 8 -40.53 -4.27 -12.42
CA ALA A 8 -40.58 -2.84 -12.66
C ALA A 8 -39.18 -2.24 -12.42
N ALA A 9 -38.63 -1.57 -13.42
CA ALA A 9 -37.31 -0.96 -13.31
C ALA A 9 -37.33 0.03 -12.12
N LEU A 10 -36.35 -0.10 -11.23
CA LEU A 10 -36.20 0.81 -10.10
C LEU A 10 -36.06 2.26 -10.61
N PRO A 11 -36.66 3.25 -9.92
CA PRO A 11 -36.57 4.63 -10.33
C PRO A 11 -35.10 5.09 -10.38
N PRO A 12 -34.73 5.94 -11.37
CA PRO A 12 -33.34 6.40 -11.52
C PRO A 12 -32.90 7.25 -10.32
N LEU A 13 -31.58 7.30 -10.08
CA LEU A 13 -30.97 8.15 -9.05
C LEU A 13 -30.56 9.49 -9.64
N SER A 14 -30.81 10.56 -8.88
CA SER A 14 -30.28 11.89 -9.17
C SER A 14 -29.32 12.32 -8.07
N PHE A 15 -28.17 12.85 -8.46
CA PHE A 15 -27.13 13.30 -7.54
C PHE A 15 -26.87 14.80 -7.75
N PRO A 16 -26.73 15.58 -6.66
CA PRO A 16 -26.23 16.94 -6.76
C PRO A 16 -24.85 16.95 -7.45
N SER A 17 -24.65 17.89 -8.39
CA SER A 17 -23.40 17.98 -9.14
C SER A 17 -22.17 18.14 -8.25
N ALA A 18 -22.29 18.83 -7.13
CA ALA A 18 -21.23 18.99 -6.14
C ALA A 18 -20.78 17.64 -5.54
N LEU A 19 -21.71 16.70 -5.30
CA LEU A 19 -21.38 15.37 -4.82
C LEU A 19 -20.65 14.53 -5.88
N LEU A 20 -21.09 14.61 -7.15
CA LEU A 20 -20.41 13.89 -8.24
C LEU A 20 -19.03 14.48 -8.56
N VAL A 21 -18.84 15.78 -8.39
CA VAL A 21 -17.51 16.41 -8.49
C VAL A 21 -16.61 15.94 -7.35
N ARG A 22 -17.15 15.88 -6.13
CA ARG A 22 -16.41 15.42 -4.94
C ARG A 22 -16.13 13.90 -5.00
N TRP A 23 -17.14 13.11 -5.38
CA TRP A 23 -17.08 11.65 -5.42
C TRP A 23 -17.63 11.08 -6.73
N PRO A 24 -16.85 11.06 -7.82
CA PRO A 24 -17.32 10.63 -9.13
C PRO A 24 -17.75 9.15 -9.22
N HIS A 25 -17.36 8.33 -8.24
CA HIS A 25 -17.73 6.91 -8.14
C HIS A 25 -19.03 6.66 -7.34
N LEU A 26 -19.63 7.71 -6.80
CA LEU A 26 -20.82 7.61 -5.95
C LEU A 26 -21.95 6.76 -6.55
N PRO A 27 -22.28 6.85 -7.86
CA PRO A 27 -23.30 6.00 -8.46
C PRO A 27 -23.03 4.49 -8.34
N ALA A 28 -21.76 4.07 -8.24
CA ALA A 28 -21.38 2.66 -8.16
C ALA A 28 -21.84 1.95 -6.86
N PHE A 29 -22.25 2.71 -5.83
CA PHE A 29 -22.82 2.15 -4.62
C PHE A 29 -24.22 1.55 -4.84
N TRP A 30 -24.91 1.93 -5.91
CA TRP A 30 -26.25 1.42 -6.25
C TRP A 30 -26.25 0.77 -7.64
N PRO A 31 -25.66 -0.44 -7.76
CA PRO A 31 -25.57 -1.13 -9.04
C PRO A 31 -26.97 -1.42 -9.62
N GLY A 32 -27.09 -1.30 -10.94
CA GLY A 32 -28.35 -1.55 -11.64
C GLY A 32 -29.34 -0.39 -11.63
N ARG A 33 -29.04 0.71 -10.94
CA ARG A 33 -29.85 1.94 -11.00
C ARG A 33 -29.28 2.95 -12.00
N ALA A 34 -30.14 3.43 -12.89
CA ALA A 34 -29.77 4.47 -13.84
C ALA A 34 -29.50 5.80 -13.10
N VAL A 35 -28.60 6.63 -13.66
CA VAL A 35 -28.39 8.01 -13.21
C VAL A 35 -29.12 8.95 -14.16
N ALA A 36 -29.97 9.82 -13.64
CA ALA A 36 -30.71 10.78 -14.42
C ALA A 36 -30.58 12.20 -13.81
N PRO A 37 -30.80 13.26 -14.60
CA PRO A 37 -30.97 14.61 -14.07
C PRO A 37 -32.11 14.67 -13.04
N ALA A 38 -32.08 15.70 -12.20
CA ALA A 38 -33.19 15.97 -11.28
C ALA A 38 -34.51 16.18 -12.06
N GLY A 39 -35.56 15.44 -11.70
CA GLY A 39 -36.84 15.50 -12.38
C GLY A 39 -37.86 14.50 -11.85
N PRO A 40 -39.09 14.51 -12.40
CA PRO A 40 -40.15 13.60 -11.98
C PRO A 40 -39.74 12.15 -12.13
N GLY A 41 -40.04 11.35 -11.09
CA GLY A 41 -39.74 9.91 -11.07
C GLY A 41 -38.30 9.54 -10.70
N ALA A 42 -37.41 10.51 -10.47
CA ALA A 42 -36.07 10.24 -9.93
C ALA A 42 -36.07 10.26 -8.39
N VAL A 43 -35.08 9.59 -7.79
CA VAL A 43 -34.81 9.61 -6.34
C VAL A 43 -33.55 10.47 -6.12
N LEU A 44 -33.68 11.55 -5.35
CA LEU A 44 -32.56 12.40 -4.99
C LEU A 44 -31.68 11.73 -3.94
N VAL A 45 -30.36 11.66 -4.19
CA VAL A 45 -29.39 11.08 -3.26
C VAL A 45 -28.66 12.20 -2.53
N LEU A 46 -28.73 12.19 -1.21
CA LEU A 46 -28.10 13.20 -0.34
C LEU A 46 -27.30 12.55 0.78
N GLU A 47 -26.20 13.20 1.17
CA GLU A 47 -25.51 12.91 2.42
C GLU A 47 -26.42 13.28 3.62
N GLU A 48 -26.38 12.49 4.69
CA GLU A 48 -27.13 12.74 5.93
C GLU A 48 -26.81 14.14 6.47
N GLY A 49 -27.83 14.85 6.94
CA GLY A 49 -27.70 16.25 7.37
C GLY A 49 -27.79 17.30 6.26
N SER A 50 -27.71 16.91 4.97
CA SER A 50 -27.88 17.85 3.86
C SER A 50 -29.35 18.32 3.73
N LEU A 51 -29.53 19.59 3.38
CA LEU A 51 -30.86 20.15 3.09
C LEU A 51 -31.39 19.61 1.77
N VAL A 52 -32.68 19.30 1.73
CA VAL A 52 -33.38 19.00 0.49
C VAL A 52 -33.62 20.31 -0.26
N PRO A 53 -33.28 20.41 -1.58
CA PRO A 53 -33.60 21.60 -2.37
C PRO A 53 -35.10 21.94 -2.31
N ALA A 54 -35.42 23.21 -2.19
CA ALA A 54 -36.80 23.66 -2.00
C ALA A 54 -37.74 23.32 -3.17
N ASP A 55 -37.17 23.14 -4.36
CA ASP A 55 -37.85 22.75 -5.60
C ASP A 55 -37.97 21.23 -5.79
N TRP A 56 -37.47 20.43 -4.84
CA TRP A 56 -37.54 18.97 -4.92
C TRP A 56 -38.78 18.43 -4.21
N ALA A 57 -39.69 17.81 -4.95
CA ALA A 57 -40.90 17.18 -4.45
C ALA A 57 -40.87 15.63 -4.50
N GLY A 58 -39.80 15.03 -5.01
CA GLY A 58 -39.65 13.59 -5.17
C GLY A 58 -39.11 12.88 -3.94
N PRO A 59 -38.97 11.55 -3.99
CA PRO A 59 -38.37 10.77 -2.92
C PRO A 59 -36.88 11.11 -2.74
N VAL A 60 -36.40 11.00 -1.49
CA VAL A 60 -35.01 11.26 -1.12
C VAL A 60 -34.41 10.01 -0.49
N LEU A 61 -33.24 9.58 -0.99
CA LEU A 61 -32.40 8.57 -0.38
C LEU A 61 -31.26 9.26 0.37
N ARG A 62 -31.11 8.95 1.65
CA ARG A 62 -30.02 9.49 2.46
C ARG A 62 -28.98 8.41 2.73
N PHE A 63 -27.71 8.81 2.72
CA PHE A 63 -26.60 7.96 3.12
C PHE A 63 -25.71 8.68 4.12
N SER A 64 -24.99 7.91 4.93
CA SER A 64 -23.94 8.42 5.82
C SER A 64 -22.66 7.59 5.67
N LEU A 65 -21.53 8.14 6.11
CA LEU A 65 -20.26 7.42 6.19
C LEU A 65 -20.20 6.53 7.44
N GLY A 66 -20.99 6.86 8.44
CA GLY A 66 -21.00 6.16 9.72
C GLY A 66 -19.61 6.05 10.34
N PRO A 67 -19.30 4.93 11.02
CA PRO A 67 -18.00 4.71 11.62
C PRO A 67 -16.89 4.39 10.60
N PHE A 68 -17.22 4.17 9.35
CA PHE A 68 -16.30 3.76 8.29
C PHE A 68 -15.84 4.92 7.40
N ALA A 69 -15.81 6.13 7.96
CA ALA A 69 -15.30 7.30 7.26
C ALA A 69 -13.82 7.11 6.87
N PRO A 70 -13.43 7.43 5.63
CA PRO A 70 -12.05 7.30 5.19
C PRO A 70 -11.18 8.41 5.79
N PRO A 71 -9.86 8.17 5.96
CA PRO A 71 -8.93 9.18 6.45
C PRO A 71 -8.72 10.32 5.46
N SER A 72 -8.15 11.41 5.96
CA SER A 72 -7.68 12.51 5.14
C SER A 72 -6.18 12.38 4.85
N PHE A 73 -5.80 12.67 3.61
CA PHE A 73 -4.41 12.71 3.18
C PHE A 73 -4.06 14.13 2.72
N ALA A 74 -3.09 14.76 3.42
CA ALA A 74 -2.67 16.13 3.16
C ALA A 74 -3.84 17.15 3.12
N GLY A 75 -4.74 17.04 4.09
CA GLY A 75 -5.90 17.93 4.23
C GLY A 75 -7.04 17.66 3.24
N ARG A 76 -6.99 16.55 2.50
CA ARG A 76 -8.05 16.12 1.59
C ARG A 76 -8.67 14.82 2.11
N SER A 77 -9.97 14.82 2.34
CA SER A 77 -10.71 13.59 2.66
C SER A 77 -10.61 12.62 1.49
N ALA A 78 -10.23 11.38 1.77
CA ALA A 78 -10.30 10.33 0.76
C ALA A 78 -11.77 10.08 0.36
N PRO A 79 -12.04 9.52 -0.83
CA PRO A 79 -13.39 9.18 -1.24
C PRO A 79 -13.96 8.05 -0.38
N PRO A 80 -15.27 8.01 -0.12
CA PRO A 80 -15.89 6.95 0.64
C PRO A 80 -15.70 5.60 -0.06
N LEU A 81 -15.44 4.57 0.72
CA LEU A 81 -15.37 3.17 0.28
C LEU A 81 -16.62 2.41 0.69
N ILE A 82 -17.23 2.86 1.76
CA ILE A 82 -18.42 2.27 2.39
C ILE A 82 -19.38 3.41 2.70
N LEU A 83 -20.65 3.19 2.37
CA LEU A 83 -21.77 4.02 2.77
C LEU A 83 -22.76 3.19 3.58
N LEU A 84 -23.47 3.81 4.50
CA LEU A 84 -24.61 3.22 5.20
C LEU A 84 -25.90 3.63 4.48
N ASP A 85 -26.73 2.64 4.16
CA ASP A 85 -28.03 2.78 3.50
C ASP A 85 -29.01 1.82 4.16
N GLU A 86 -30.28 2.20 4.27
CA GLU A 86 -31.31 1.43 4.97
C GLU A 86 -31.78 0.16 4.25
N THR A 87 -31.36 -0.05 2.99
CA THR A 87 -31.95 -1.04 2.08
C THR A 87 -31.06 -2.22 1.74
N SER A 88 -29.98 -2.47 2.48
CA SER A 88 -29.04 -3.54 2.12
C SER A 88 -29.23 -4.79 2.99
N ASP A 89 -29.03 -5.94 2.40
CA ASP A 89 -29.06 -7.25 3.06
C ASP A 89 -27.66 -7.85 3.16
N LEU A 90 -27.39 -8.59 4.24
CA LEU A 90 -26.09 -9.20 4.51
C LEU A 90 -26.27 -10.68 4.89
N PRO A 91 -25.71 -11.61 4.11
CA PRO A 91 -25.69 -13.02 4.48
C PRO A 91 -24.95 -13.24 5.81
N ALA A 92 -25.49 -14.07 6.69
CA ALA A 92 -24.93 -14.32 8.04
C ALA A 92 -23.46 -14.79 8.01
N GLY A 93 -23.07 -15.58 7.02
CA GLY A 93 -21.68 -16.02 6.85
C GLY A 93 -20.70 -14.88 6.53
N GLU A 94 -21.14 -13.88 5.74
CA GLU A 94 -20.36 -12.70 5.42
C GLU A 94 -20.18 -11.79 6.66
N ALA A 95 -21.21 -11.64 7.48
CA ALA A 95 -21.19 -10.80 8.68
C ALA A 95 -20.02 -11.17 9.61
N LYS A 96 -19.81 -12.46 9.86
CA LYS A 96 -18.72 -12.93 10.74
C LYS A 96 -17.32 -12.59 10.17
N ALA A 97 -17.12 -12.76 8.87
CA ALA A 97 -15.86 -12.43 8.22
C ALA A 97 -15.58 -10.93 8.25
N LEU A 98 -16.59 -10.10 7.99
CA LEU A 98 -16.47 -8.63 8.06
C LEU A 98 -16.23 -8.15 9.49
N ALA A 99 -16.89 -8.75 10.48
CA ALA A 99 -16.67 -8.46 11.90
C ALA A 99 -15.21 -8.73 12.31
N ALA A 100 -14.67 -9.88 11.89
CA ALA A 100 -13.27 -10.21 12.14
C ALA A 100 -12.32 -9.19 11.49
N LEU A 101 -12.59 -8.76 10.26
CA LEU A 101 -11.79 -7.76 9.56
C LEU A 101 -11.85 -6.39 10.27
N VAL A 102 -13.03 -5.95 10.70
CA VAL A 102 -13.22 -4.72 11.48
C VAL A 102 -12.39 -4.76 12.76
N ALA A 103 -12.43 -5.87 13.50
CA ALA A 103 -11.70 -6.04 14.75
C ALA A 103 -10.17 -6.08 14.52
N GLN A 104 -9.70 -6.93 13.62
CA GLN A 104 -8.26 -7.11 13.34
C GLN A 104 -7.61 -5.82 12.82
N SER A 105 -8.33 -5.07 12.00
CA SER A 105 -7.84 -3.83 11.41
C SER A 105 -8.16 -2.59 12.24
N ARG A 106 -8.85 -2.75 13.38
CA ARG A 106 -9.25 -1.66 14.29
C ARG A 106 -10.01 -0.55 13.53
N LEU A 107 -10.97 -0.96 12.68
CA LEU A 107 -11.78 -0.05 11.88
C LEU A 107 -12.98 0.48 12.68
N GLY A 108 -13.44 1.64 12.27
CA GLY A 108 -14.56 2.32 12.93
C GLY A 108 -14.09 3.26 14.03
N GLY A 109 -14.78 4.37 14.12
CA GLY A 109 -14.47 5.44 15.06
C GLY A 109 -14.03 6.73 14.37
N PRO A 110 -14.05 7.84 15.13
CA PRO A 110 -13.55 9.11 14.64
C PRO A 110 -12.07 9.01 14.33
N LEU A 111 -11.70 9.54 13.17
CA LEU A 111 -10.31 9.62 12.74
C LEU A 111 -9.56 10.70 13.54
N GLY A 112 -8.25 10.55 13.61
CA GLY A 112 -7.43 11.54 14.34
C GLY A 112 -7.31 11.29 15.84
N LEU A 113 -8.16 10.48 16.45
CA LEU A 113 -8.03 10.19 17.87
C LEU A 113 -6.75 9.41 18.19
N PRO A 114 -6.11 9.71 19.33
CA PRO A 114 -4.97 8.93 19.82
C PRO A 114 -5.35 7.45 20.00
N ASP A 115 -4.49 6.55 19.53
CA ASP A 115 -4.64 5.10 19.67
C ASP A 115 -3.36 4.49 20.30
N PRO A 116 -3.01 4.85 21.54
CA PRO A 116 -1.76 4.43 22.15
C PRO A 116 -1.74 2.97 22.63
N GLY A 117 -2.88 2.28 22.59
CA GLY A 117 -3.07 1.00 23.24
C GLY A 117 -3.20 1.09 24.77
N ALA A 118 -3.90 0.12 25.37
CA ALA A 118 -4.18 0.11 26.81
C ALA A 118 -2.90 0.10 27.67
N ALA A 119 -1.87 -0.60 27.25
CA ALA A 119 -0.61 -0.69 27.99
C ALA A 119 0.10 0.67 28.15
N MET A 120 0.08 1.53 27.14
CA MET A 120 0.67 2.88 27.23
C MET A 120 -0.11 3.80 28.19
N LEU A 121 -1.37 3.50 28.46
CA LEU A 121 -2.20 4.19 29.46
C LEU A 121 -2.04 3.60 30.87
N ALA A 122 -1.11 2.67 31.06
CA ALA A 122 -0.97 1.88 32.28
C ALA A 122 -2.30 1.19 32.68
N LEU A 123 -3.07 0.74 31.69
CA LEU A 123 -4.28 -0.04 31.85
C LEU A 123 -4.01 -1.48 31.44
N PRO A 124 -4.24 -2.46 32.30
CA PRO A 124 -4.20 -3.86 31.91
C PRO A 124 -5.33 -4.17 30.92
N ALA A 125 -5.06 -5.11 30.02
CA ALA A 125 -6.05 -5.56 29.06
C ALA A 125 -7.23 -6.23 29.77
N ARG A 126 -8.46 -5.94 29.30
CA ARG A 126 -9.71 -6.55 29.81
C ARG A 126 -9.90 -6.48 31.32
N ALA A 127 -9.47 -5.39 31.95
CA ALA A 127 -9.42 -5.30 33.40
C ALA A 127 -10.40 -4.31 34.03
N VAL A 128 -11.04 -3.44 33.25
CA VAL A 128 -11.87 -2.35 33.78
C VAL A 128 -13.33 -2.45 33.30
N ALA A 129 -14.26 -1.97 34.15
CA ALA A 129 -15.61 -1.63 33.72
C ALA A 129 -15.56 -0.21 33.12
N LEU A 130 -15.67 -0.13 31.79
CA LEU A 130 -15.60 1.13 31.05
C LEU A 130 -16.97 1.78 31.00
N VAL A 131 -17.06 3.02 31.49
CA VAL A 131 -18.27 3.85 31.37
C VAL A 131 -17.99 5.00 30.41
N LEU A 132 -18.84 5.16 29.41
CA LEU A 132 -18.74 6.26 28.45
C LEU A 132 -19.49 7.49 28.98
N ASP A 133 -18.79 8.62 29.00
CA ASP A 133 -19.35 9.93 29.34
C ASP A 133 -19.82 10.61 28.02
N PRO A 134 -21.14 10.73 27.78
CA PRO A 134 -21.69 11.31 26.55
C PRO A 134 -21.41 12.83 26.49
N CYS A 135 -21.61 13.42 25.31
CA CYS A 135 -21.55 14.88 25.15
C CYS A 135 -22.89 15.56 25.40
N ASP A 136 -23.99 14.84 25.29
CA ASP A 136 -25.33 15.38 25.38
C ASP A 136 -25.81 15.37 26.85
N PRO A 137 -26.06 16.53 27.48
CA PRO A 137 -26.60 16.63 28.84
C PRO A 137 -27.92 15.88 29.02
N ALA A 138 -28.71 15.71 27.97
CA ALA A 138 -29.97 14.92 28.03
C ALA A 138 -29.73 13.43 28.35
N GLN A 139 -28.53 12.91 28.10
CA GLN A 139 -28.14 11.54 28.40
C GLN A 139 -27.57 11.34 29.83
N ARG A 140 -27.62 12.37 30.67
CA ARG A 140 -27.05 12.33 32.02
C ARG A 140 -27.61 11.20 32.87
N ALA A 141 -28.91 11.07 32.93
CA ALA A 141 -29.57 10.02 33.72
C ALA A 141 -29.15 8.61 33.27
N THR A 142 -29.03 8.39 31.97
CA THR A 142 -28.55 7.12 31.40
C THR A 142 -27.10 6.85 31.78
N ALA A 143 -26.22 7.86 31.71
CA ALA A 143 -24.82 7.73 32.07
C ALA A 143 -24.62 7.47 33.58
N GLU A 144 -25.43 8.12 34.45
CA GLU A 144 -25.42 7.89 35.90
C GLU A 144 -25.92 6.48 36.25
N ALA A 145 -26.96 5.97 35.56
CA ALA A 145 -27.41 4.59 35.69
C ALA A 145 -26.33 3.57 35.26
N ALA A 146 -25.71 3.78 34.13
CA ALA A 146 -24.61 2.96 33.63
C ALA A 146 -23.43 2.94 34.63
N LEU A 147 -23.07 4.09 35.20
CA LEU A 147 -22.05 4.20 36.24
C LEU A 147 -22.44 3.42 37.52
N THR A 148 -23.68 3.46 37.91
CA THR A 148 -24.19 2.72 39.09
C THR A 148 -24.04 1.22 38.87
N VAL A 149 -24.43 0.71 37.70
CA VAL A 149 -24.27 -0.71 37.34
C VAL A 149 -22.80 -1.11 37.31
N ALA A 150 -21.93 -0.28 36.69
CA ALA A 150 -20.48 -0.56 36.60
C ALA A 150 -19.85 -0.65 38.01
N ARG A 151 -20.29 0.19 38.97
CA ARG A 151 -19.79 0.18 40.35
C ARG A 151 -20.24 -1.04 41.17
N ALA A 152 -21.36 -1.64 40.82
CA ALA A 152 -21.80 -2.87 41.44
C ALA A 152 -21.05 -4.12 40.99
N GLY A 153 -20.27 -4.01 39.90
CA GLY A 153 -19.44 -5.06 39.33
C GLY A 153 -18.13 -5.29 40.10
N VAL A 154 -17.37 -6.30 39.66
CA VAL A 154 -16.10 -6.72 40.29
C VAL A 154 -14.87 -6.00 39.73
N HIS A 155 -15.02 -5.28 38.63
CA HIS A 155 -13.93 -4.59 37.96
C HIS A 155 -13.79 -3.13 38.44
N PRO A 156 -12.56 -2.59 38.52
CA PRO A 156 -12.39 -1.16 38.76
C PRO A 156 -13.01 -0.34 37.62
N VAL A 157 -13.68 0.76 37.98
CA VAL A 157 -14.40 1.59 37.02
C VAL A 157 -13.48 2.62 36.40
N LEU A 158 -13.47 2.69 35.07
CA LEU A 158 -12.84 3.73 34.27
C LEU A 158 -13.93 4.54 33.56
N VAL A 159 -13.89 5.87 33.73
CA VAL A 159 -14.76 6.77 32.97
C VAL A 159 -13.96 7.39 31.83
N ALA A 160 -14.42 7.23 30.60
CA ALA A 160 -13.82 7.82 29.41
C ALA A 160 -14.84 8.67 28.65
N ARG A 161 -14.35 9.68 27.95
CA ARG A 161 -15.19 10.42 27.00
C ARG A 161 -15.64 9.49 25.88
N ASP A 162 -16.90 9.62 25.46
CA ASP A 162 -17.36 8.97 24.23
C ASP A 162 -16.46 9.41 23.07
N PRO A 163 -15.93 8.49 22.24
CA PRO A 163 -15.06 8.84 21.11
C PRO A 163 -15.68 9.83 20.11
N TRP A 164 -17.01 9.87 20.01
CA TRP A 164 -17.74 10.82 19.16
C TRP A 164 -18.12 12.13 19.87
N ALA A 165 -17.72 12.27 21.15
CA ALA A 165 -17.96 13.50 21.88
C ALA A 165 -17.18 14.67 21.30
N ASP A 166 -17.81 15.85 21.20
CA ASP A 166 -17.08 17.08 20.91
C ASP A 166 -15.99 17.29 21.98
N PRO A 167 -14.70 17.37 21.62
CA PRO A 167 -13.62 17.60 22.59
C PRO A 167 -13.80 18.89 23.42
N ALA A 168 -14.50 19.88 22.87
CA ALA A 168 -14.78 21.15 23.54
C ALA A 168 -15.99 21.08 24.49
N ALA A 169 -16.85 20.08 24.37
CA ALA A 169 -18.03 19.93 25.24
C ALA A 169 -17.62 19.60 26.68
N ALA A 170 -18.36 20.13 27.65
CA ALA A 170 -18.14 19.79 29.07
C ALA A 170 -18.49 18.32 29.36
N PRO A 171 -17.83 17.66 30.32
CA PRO A 171 -18.22 16.34 30.79
C PRO A 171 -19.65 16.36 31.35
N VAL A 172 -20.45 15.35 31.02
CA VAL A 172 -21.83 15.22 31.51
C VAL A 172 -21.85 14.61 32.91
N LEU A 173 -21.04 13.58 33.15
CA LEU A 173 -20.87 13.00 34.47
C LEU A 173 -20.00 13.92 35.35
N PRO A 174 -20.41 14.18 36.63
CA PRO A 174 -19.65 15.00 37.53
C PRO A 174 -18.32 14.34 37.93
N PRO A 175 -17.33 15.09 38.39
CA PRO A 175 -16.14 14.52 39.01
C PRO A 175 -16.55 13.67 40.23
N LEU A 176 -16.06 12.44 40.29
CA LEU A 176 -16.38 11.50 41.37
C LEU A 176 -15.07 11.07 42.06
N PRO A 177 -14.95 11.25 43.38
CA PRO A 177 -13.76 10.83 44.11
C PRO A 177 -13.48 9.33 43.93
N GLY A 178 -12.21 8.98 43.78
CA GLY A 178 -11.77 7.58 43.66
C GLY A 178 -11.98 6.93 42.29
N LEU A 179 -12.56 7.64 41.31
CA LEU A 179 -12.68 7.14 39.94
C LEU A 179 -11.58 7.71 39.04
N ARG A 180 -10.95 6.83 38.26
CA ARG A 180 -10.06 7.24 37.18
C ARG A 180 -10.89 7.71 36.00
N ARG A 181 -10.63 8.92 35.52
CA ARG A 181 -11.26 9.50 34.33
C ARG A 181 -10.21 9.82 33.30
N LEU A 182 -10.50 9.48 32.03
CA LEU A 182 -9.73 9.93 30.87
C LEU A 182 -10.39 11.21 30.32
N PRO A 183 -9.71 12.36 30.36
CA PRO A 183 -10.32 13.65 30.05
C PRO A 183 -10.48 13.89 28.55
N GLN A 184 -9.67 13.22 27.73
CA GLN A 184 -9.68 13.38 26.28
C GLN A 184 -10.29 12.16 25.59
N PRO A 185 -10.98 12.34 24.46
CA PRO A 185 -11.42 11.22 23.62
C PRO A 185 -10.21 10.43 23.13
N LEU A 186 -10.33 9.12 23.16
CA LEU A 186 -9.36 8.16 22.63
C LEU A 186 -10.01 7.29 21.56
N SER A 187 -9.20 6.62 20.75
CA SER A 187 -9.67 5.60 19.82
C SER A 187 -10.59 4.60 20.55
N PRO A 188 -11.75 4.24 19.97
CA PRO A 188 -12.61 3.20 20.53
C PRO A 188 -11.84 1.93 20.86
N TRP A 189 -10.87 1.56 20.04
CA TRP A 189 -10.07 0.34 20.20
C TRP A 189 -9.15 0.37 21.39
N THR A 190 -8.52 1.53 21.69
CA THR A 190 -7.75 1.70 22.94
C THR A 190 -8.62 1.49 24.17
N LEU A 191 -9.84 2.00 24.14
CA LEU A 191 -10.80 1.85 25.23
C LEU A 191 -11.30 0.41 25.37
N LEU A 192 -11.62 -0.23 24.25
CA LEU A 192 -12.09 -1.63 24.21
C LEU A 192 -11.00 -2.62 24.60
N ASP A 193 -9.73 -2.37 24.30
CA ASP A 193 -8.62 -3.21 24.75
C ASP A 193 -8.52 -3.27 26.27
N ALA A 194 -8.83 -2.19 26.98
CA ALA A 194 -8.82 -2.13 28.45
C ALA A 194 -10.10 -2.69 29.09
N ALA A 195 -11.21 -2.69 28.36
CA ALA A 195 -12.54 -2.97 28.91
C ALA A 195 -12.78 -4.48 29.10
N ALA A 196 -13.14 -4.87 30.31
CA ALA A 196 -13.79 -6.15 30.62
C ALA A 196 -15.31 -6.09 30.29
N THR A 197 -15.91 -4.94 30.57
CA THR A 197 -17.33 -4.62 30.27
C THR A 197 -17.45 -3.17 29.82
N LEU A 198 -18.43 -2.89 28.97
CA LEU A 198 -18.75 -1.55 28.45
C LEU A 198 -20.16 -1.13 28.90
N HIS A 199 -20.27 0.09 29.46
CA HIS A 199 -21.51 0.65 29.96
C HIS A 199 -21.77 2.04 29.35
N GLY A 200 -23.04 2.37 29.11
CA GLY A 200 -23.44 3.64 28.49
C GLY A 200 -23.08 3.73 27.00
N ALA A 201 -22.97 2.60 26.30
CA ALA A 201 -22.55 2.55 24.93
C ALA A 201 -23.53 3.20 23.95
N SER A 202 -23.06 3.99 22.98
CA SER A 202 -23.82 4.32 21.78
C SER A 202 -24.01 3.07 20.89
N PRO A 203 -24.97 3.05 19.94
CA PRO A 203 -25.13 1.90 19.03
C PRO A 203 -23.86 1.52 18.28
N VAL A 204 -23.07 2.52 17.88
CA VAL A 204 -21.80 2.29 17.16
C VAL A 204 -20.74 1.72 18.11
N MET A 205 -20.63 2.23 19.36
CA MET A 205 -19.70 1.65 20.34
C MET A 205 -20.08 0.22 20.72
N ALA A 206 -21.38 -0.09 20.83
CA ALA A 206 -21.86 -1.44 21.05
C ALA A 206 -21.45 -2.38 19.90
N ALA A 207 -21.63 -1.94 18.64
CA ALA A 207 -21.19 -2.70 17.47
C ALA A 207 -19.68 -2.97 17.47
N LEU A 208 -18.86 -1.98 17.82
CA LEU A 208 -17.40 -2.16 17.92
C LEU A 208 -17.02 -3.06 19.12
N ALA A 209 -17.76 -2.98 20.24
CA ALA A 209 -17.58 -3.88 21.38
C ALA A 209 -17.90 -5.32 21.02
N GLU A 210 -18.98 -5.57 20.25
CA GLU A 210 -19.30 -6.90 19.71
C GLU A 210 -18.16 -7.43 18.82
N ALA A 211 -17.65 -6.60 17.89
CA ALA A 211 -16.49 -6.96 17.06
C ALA A 211 -15.26 -7.31 17.91
N ALA A 212 -15.03 -6.56 19.00
CA ALA A 212 -13.93 -6.76 19.93
C ALA A 212 -14.17 -7.91 20.93
N GLY A 213 -15.38 -8.47 20.99
CA GLY A 213 -15.77 -9.46 21.99
C GLY A 213 -15.80 -8.90 23.41
N VAL A 214 -16.24 -7.64 23.56
CA VAL A 214 -16.46 -6.96 24.86
C VAL A 214 -17.93 -6.96 25.18
N PRO A 215 -18.38 -7.55 26.32
CA PRO A 215 -19.74 -7.45 26.78
C PRO A 215 -20.16 -5.99 27.01
N HIS A 216 -21.42 -5.64 26.69
CA HIS A 216 -21.95 -4.30 26.85
C HIS A 216 -23.40 -4.33 27.36
N ASP A 217 -23.89 -3.19 27.88
CA ASP A 217 -25.20 -3.04 28.52
C ASP A 217 -26.37 -2.80 27.54
N ARG A 218 -26.11 -2.61 26.26
CA ARG A 218 -27.20 -2.44 25.28
C ARG A 218 -27.83 -3.77 24.92
N THR A 219 -29.17 -3.75 24.78
CA THR A 219 -29.94 -4.91 24.33
C THR A 219 -29.93 -5.05 22.82
N GLY A 220 -29.89 -6.28 22.32
CA GLY A 220 -29.90 -6.61 20.89
C GLY A 220 -28.53 -6.69 20.26
N GLU A 221 -28.50 -7.05 18.98
CA GLU A 221 -27.32 -7.09 18.14
C GLU A 221 -27.15 -5.73 17.45
N HIS A 222 -25.93 -5.23 17.38
CA HIS A 222 -25.60 -3.93 16.78
C HIS A 222 -24.65 -4.03 15.60
N LEU A 223 -23.70 -4.97 15.63
CA LEU A 223 -22.67 -5.10 14.59
C LEU A 223 -23.27 -5.64 13.28
N GLN A 224 -24.06 -6.71 13.34
CA GLN A 224 -24.65 -7.28 12.14
C GLN A 224 -25.60 -6.30 11.44
N PRO A 225 -26.54 -5.61 12.13
CA PRO A 225 -27.37 -4.58 11.53
C PRO A 225 -26.55 -3.41 10.93
N LEU A 226 -25.46 -3.00 11.59
CA LEU A 226 -24.58 -1.97 11.07
C LEU A 226 -23.92 -2.42 9.76
N LEU A 227 -23.35 -3.63 9.73
CA LEU A 227 -22.71 -4.19 8.54
C LEU A 227 -23.71 -4.47 7.41
N ALA A 228 -24.93 -4.90 7.75
CA ALA A 228 -26.00 -5.13 6.77
C ALA A 228 -26.35 -3.87 5.98
N ARG A 229 -26.28 -2.71 6.61
CA ARG A 229 -26.55 -1.41 5.97
C ARG A 229 -25.42 -0.90 5.08
N THR A 230 -24.27 -1.59 5.03
CA THR A 230 -23.14 -1.12 4.25
C THR A 230 -23.29 -1.39 2.75
N ARG A 231 -22.94 -0.41 1.94
CA ARG A 231 -22.70 -0.54 0.50
C ARG A 231 -21.25 -0.23 0.21
N ALA A 232 -20.69 -0.84 -0.80
CA ALA A 232 -19.28 -0.76 -1.14
C ALA A 232 -19.06 -0.43 -2.61
N ALA A 233 -18.06 0.43 -2.90
CA ALA A 233 -17.69 0.79 -4.26
C ALA A 233 -16.18 1.03 -4.38
N ASP A 234 -15.62 0.65 -5.54
CA ASP A 234 -14.22 0.87 -5.91
C ASP A 234 -14.04 2.33 -6.40
N PRO A 235 -13.30 3.17 -5.66
CA PRO A 235 -13.12 4.57 -6.03
C PRO A 235 -12.17 4.75 -7.22
N PHE A 236 -11.32 3.76 -7.51
CA PHE A 236 -10.33 3.82 -8.59
C PHE A 236 -10.92 3.44 -9.94
N ARG A 237 -11.83 2.43 -9.95
CA ARG A 237 -12.45 1.88 -11.15
C ARG A 237 -13.90 2.35 -11.34
N ARG A 238 -14.48 3.03 -10.33
CA ARG A 238 -15.85 3.54 -10.33
C ARG A 238 -16.89 2.45 -10.61
N ARG A 239 -16.76 1.32 -9.93
CA ARG A 239 -17.64 0.16 -10.07
C ARG A 239 -18.06 -0.37 -8.70
N PRO A 240 -19.13 -1.18 -8.61
CA PRO A 240 -19.43 -1.91 -7.39
C PRO A 240 -18.24 -2.73 -6.92
N TRP A 241 -18.11 -2.86 -5.61
CA TRP A 241 -17.04 -3.64 -5.00
C TRP A 241 -17.58 -4.52 -3.87
N THR A 242 -16.78 -5.46 -3.36
CA THR A 242 -17.16 -6.24 -2.20
C THR A 242 -16.96 -5.40 -0.92
N ARG A 243 -17.76 -5.67 0.10
CA ARG A 243 -17.59 -5.06 1.42
C ARG A 243 -16.22 -5.41 2.02
N ALA A 244 -15.78 -6.65 1.84
CA ALA A 244 -14.50 -7.13 2.32
C ALA A 244 -13.32 -6.36 1.68
N ASP A 245 -13.32 -6.19 0.35
CA ASP A 245 -12.26 -5.43 -0.33
C ASP A 245 -12.27 -3.95 0.10
N SER A 246 -13.44 -3.36 0.27
CA SER A 246 -13.59 -1.97 0.70
C SER A 246 -13.11 -1.77 2.14
N LEU A 247 -13.44 -2.68 3.07
CA LEU A 247 -12.93 -2.65 4.43
C LEU A 247 -11.42 -2.90 4.47
N ALA A 248 -10.90 -3.82 3.66
CA ALA A 248 -9.46 -4.07 3.55
C ALA A 248 -8.70 -2.83 3.07
N LEU A 249 -9.21 -2.14 2.03
CA LEU A 249 -8.60 -0.90 1.57
C LEU A 249 -8.72 0.23 2.61
N LEU A 250 -9.85 0.32 3.33
CA LEU A 250 -10.01 1.27 4.42
C LEU A 250 -9.00 1.00 5.55
N ALA A 251 -8.73 -0.28 5.84
CA ALA A 251 -7.70 -0.69 6.78
C ALA A 251 -6.31 -0.25 6.33
N ASP A 252 -5.98 -0.48 5.06
CA ASP A 252 -4.71 -0.04 4.46
C ASP A 252 -4.55 1.48 4.53
N TRP A 253 -5.61 2.24 4.23
CA TRP A 253 -5.61 3.70 4.31
C TRP A 253 -5.44 4.21 5.73
N THR A 254 -6.18 3.64 6.67
CA THR A 254 -6.08 3.99 8.10
C THR A 254 -4.71 3.64 8.67
N GLY A 255 -4.18 2.48 8.30
CA GLY A 255 -2.84 2.03 8.68
C GLY A 255 -1.74 2.92 8.10
N ALA A 256 -1.86 3.30 6.82
CA ALA A 256 -0.92 4.20 6.16
C ALA A 256 -0.93 5.59 6.82
N GLU A 257 -2.10 6.18 7.05
CA GLU A 257 -2.24 7.48 7.69
C GLU A 257 -1.65 7.45 9.11
N ARG A 258 -1.97 6.42 9.91
CA ARG A 258 -1.44 6.24 11.26
C ARG A 258 0.08 6.13 11.27
N SER A 259 0.64 5.30 10.39
CA SER A 259 2.10 5.16 10.24
C SER A 259 2.78 6.45 9.80
N ASN A 260 2.11 7.27 8.99
CA ASN A 260 2.65 8.51 8.47
C ASN A 260 2.61 9.65 9.50
N ARG A 261 1.73 9.60 10.51
CA ARG A 261 1.68 10.62 11.60
C ARG A 261 3.02 10.77 12.30
N GLY A 262 3.73 9.64 12.49
CA GLY A 262 5.06 9.65 13.09
C GLY A 262 6.19 10.12 12.17
N VAL A 263 5.94 10.57 10.93
CA VAL A 263 7.01 11.03 10.02
C VAL A 263 7.11 12.55 10.05
N ALA A 264 8.17 13.07 10.65
CA ALA A 264 8.41 14.50 10.79
C ALA A 264 9.11 15.12 9.58
N ALA A 265 10.11 14.43 9.02
CA ALA A 265 10.91 14.95 7.91
C ALA A 265 11.23 13.89 6.85
N ALA A 266 11.52 14.35 5.63
CA ALA A 266 11.97 13.53 4.52
C ALA A 266 13.23 14.13 3.88
N ILE A 267 14.33 13.37 3.81
CA ILE A 267 15.63 13.82 3.30
C ILE A 267 16.05 13.06 2.03
N GLY A 268 16.86 13.73 1.19
CA GLY A 268 17.40 13.11 -0.03
C GLY A 268 16.38 12.90 -1.14
N ILE A 269 15.15 13.39 -1.00
CA ILE A 269 14.08 13.21 -1.98
C ILE A 269 14.25 14.24 -3.10
N ALA A 270 14.55 13.78 -4.30
CA ALA A 270 14.65 14.63 -5.49
C ALA A 270 13.33 15.38 -5.76
N ARG A 271 13.41 16.64 -6.22
CA ARG A 271 12.23 17.52 -6.40
C ARG A 271 11.13 16.88 -7.26
N TRP A 272 11.50 16.19 -8.32
CA TRP A 272 10.55 15.55 -9.24
C TRP A 272 9.81 14.34 -8.62
N LYS A 273 10.34 13.73 -7.54
CA LYS A 273 9.70 12.64 -6.78
C LYS A 273 8.79 13.16 -5.66
N ARG A 274 8.94 14.43 -5.23
CA ARG A 274 8.27 14.94 -4.01
C ARG A 274 6.75 14.89 -4.07
N ARG A 275 6.16 15.00 -5.25
CA ARG A 275 4.69 14.91 -5.40
C ARG A 275 4.18 13.52 -4.98
N GLN A 276 4.78 12.45 -5.49
CA GLN A 276 4.37 11.07 -5.21
C GLN A 276 4.82 10.62 -3.83
N VAL A 277 6.04 10.96 -3.43
CA VAL A 277 6.53 10.67 -2.07
C VAL A 277 5.73 11.46 -1.03
N GLY A 278 5.34 12.70 -1.34
CA GLY A 278 4.43 13.47 -0.50
C GLY A 278 3.07 12.81 -0.34
N ALA A 279 2.51 12.26 -1.42
CA ALA A 279 1.26 11.50 -1.36
C ALA A 279 1.42 10.19 -0.56
N LEU A 280 2.53 9.46 -0.74
CA LEU A 280 2.86 8.25 0.02
C LEU A 280 2.91 8.50 1.53
N LEU A 281 3.52 9.63 1.92
CA LEU A 281 3.76 10.01 3.32
C LEU A 281 2.71 11.01 3.86
N ALA A 282 1.63 11.22 3.11
CA ALA A 282 0.57 12.14 3.50
C ALA A 282 -0.17 11.63 4.75
N ARG A 283 -0.53 12.56 5.62
CA ARG A 283 -1.32 12.38 6.84
C ARG A 283 -2.36 13.48 6.96
N GLU A 284 -3.22 13.42 7.93
CA GLU A 284 -4.26 14.43 8.15
C GLU A 284 -3.69 15.86 8.21
N GLY A 285 -2.62 16.08 8.96
CA GLY A 285 -1.94 17.38 9.10
C GLY A 285 -1.03 17.80 7.94
N GLY A 286 -1.03 17.09 6.79
CA GLY A 286 -0.22 17.45 5.63
C GLY A 286 0.82 16.41 5.22
N THR A 287 1.97 16.87 4.74
CA THR A 287 3.12 16.05 4.35
C THR A 287 4.31 16.33 5.26
N PRO A 288 5.30 15.42 5.37
CA PRO A 288 6.50 15.69 6.15
C PRO A 288 7.32 16.87 5.58
N PHE A 289 8.19 17.41 6.39
CA PHE A 289 9.11 18.48 5.98
C PHE A 289 10.19 17.94 5.05
N PHE A 290 10.17 18.36 3.78
CA PHE A 290 11.18 17.97 2.78
C PHE A 290 12.42 18.86 2.84
N THR A 291 13.59 18.29 3.11
CA THR A 291 14.87 19.00 3.16
C THR A 291 16.01 18.18 2.57
N HIS A 292 17.14 18.80 2.28
CA HIS A 292 18.42 18.15 2.00
C HIS A 292 19.40 18.31 3.17
N ASP A 293 19.04 19.11 4.17
CA ASP A 293 19.82 19.39 5.37
C ASP A 293 19.43 18.38 6.47
N ALA A 294 20.35 17.52 6.82
CA ALA A 294 20.15 16.49 7.84
C ALA A 294 19.99 17.06 9.24
N ALA A 295 20.70 18.16 9.59
CA ALA A 295 20.60 18.78 10.89
C ALA A 295 19.19 19.35 11.12
N ARG A 296 18.65 20.07 10.14
CA ARG A 296 17.26 20.58 10.18
C ARG A 296 16.23 19.46 10.24
N ALA A 297 16.48 18.32 9.55
CA ALA A 297 15.58 17.16 9.62
C ALA A 297 15.57 16.57 11.05
N VAL A 298 16.74 16.44 11.68
CA VAL A 298 16.87 15.92 13.05
C VAL A 298 16.22 16.86 14.06
N GLU A 299 16.48 18.16 13.95
CA GLU A 299 15.84 19.18 14.79
C GLU A 299 14.31 19.06 14.73
N ARG A 300 13.77 18.98 13.52
CA ARG A 300 12.33 18.82 13.29
C ARG A 300 11.78 17.52 13.89
N ALA A 301 12.48 16.41 13.66
CA ALA A 301 12.07 15.10 14.17
C ALA A 301 12.06 15.05 15.70
N ARG A 302 13.03 15.69 16.35
CA ARG A 302 13.08 15.81 17.82
C ARG A 302 11.95 16.68 18.37
N ALA A 303 11.68 17.82 17.71
CA ALA A 303 10.62 18.73 18.13
C ALA A 303 9.23 18.09 18.05
N GLU A 304 9.00 17.23 17.04
CA GLU A 304 7.73 16.53 16.84
C GLU A 304 7.69 15.12 17.48
N GLY A 305 8.79 14.62 18.03
CA GLY A 305 8.90 13.23 18.51
C GLY A 305 8.72 12.19 17.38
N GLY A 306 9.17 12.52 16.16
CA GLY A 306 8.88 11.76 14.96
C GLY A 306 10.12 11.14 14.29
N ALA A 307 9.88 10.34 13.24
CA ALA A 307 10.88 9.67 12.42
C ALA A 307 11.33 10.55 11.24
N ILE A 308 12.51 10.23 10.70
CA ILE A 308 13.01 10.73 9.41
C ILE A 308 12.86 9.64 8.36
N VAL A 309 12.32 10.00 7.19
CA VAL A 309 12.35 9.16 5.99
C VAL A 309 13.50 9.63 5.10
N ALA A 310 14.41 8.74 4.73
CA ALA A 310 15.53 9.05 3.84
C ALA A 310 15.47 8.24 2.55
N TRP A 311 15.74 8.88 1.40
CA TRP A 311 15.97 8.15 0.17
C TRP A 311 17.22 7.28 0.32
N ALA A 312 17.09 5.96 0.21
CA ALA A 312 18.15 5.01 0.60
C ALA A 312 19.47 5.25 -0.14
N ALA A 313 19.43 5.47 -1.47
CA ALA A 313 20.62 5.76 -2.26
C ALA A 313 21.29 7.11 -1.92
N SER A 314 20.59 8.02 -1.22
CA SER A 314 21.10 9.32 -0.77
C SER A 314 21.42 9.36 0.73
N CYS A 315 21.37 8.21 1.41
CA CYS A 315 21.60 8.07 2.84
C CYS A 315 22.78 7.11 3.10
N PRO A 316 24.03 7.57 3.02
CA PRO A 316 25.19 6.74 3.33
C PRO A 316 25.17 6.27 4.79
N ASP A 317 25.87 5.16 5.07
CA ASP A 317 25.91 4.53 6.40
C ASP A 317 26.30 5.51 7.51
N THR A 318 27.22 6.44 7.23
CA THR A 318 27.64 7.49 8.18
C THR A 318 26.51 8.44 8.56
N LEU A 319 25.69 8.85 7.59
CA LEU A 319 24.53 9.71 7.85
C LEU A 319 23.46 8.93 8.60
N ALA A 320 23.19 7.69 8.23
CA ALA A 320 22.24 6.83 8.93
C ALA A 320 22.65 6.62 10.40
N ALA A 321 23.93 6.35 10.65
CA ALA A 321 24.48 6.21 12.01
C ALA A 321 24.36 7.51 12.81
N THR A 322 24.65 8.66 12.20
CA THR A 322 24.51 9.98 12.84
C THR A 322 23.08 10.25 13.27
N ILE A 323 22.08 10.00 12.41
CA ILE A 323 20.66 10.21 12.71
C ILE A 323 20.22 9.29 13.86
N ARG A 324 20.52 7.99 13.77
CA ARG A 324 20.18 7.00 14.81
C ARG A 324 20.89 7.28 16.14
N GLY A 325 22.15 7.69 16.10
CA GLY A 325 22.94 8.06 17.29
C GLY A 325 22.36 9.28 18.05
N GLN A 326 21.50 10.06 17.40
CA GLN A 326 20.76 11.13 18.04
C GLN A 326 19.39 10.72 18.60
N GLY A 327 19.09 9.40 18.63
CA GLY A 327 17.83 8.86 19.14
C GLY A 327 16.62 9.09 18.23
N VAL A 328 16.86 9.40 16.94
CA VAL A 328 15.79 9.62 15.96
C VAL A 328 15.61 8.34 15.11
N GLU A 329 14.36 7.90 14.98
CA GLU A 329 14.02 6.77 14.10
C GLU A 329 14.28 7.15 12.64
N LEU A 330 14.98 6.27 11.91
CA LEU A 330 15.26 6.44 10.49
C LEU A 330 14.60 5.31 9.70
N ARG A 331 13.78 5.69 8.71
CA ARG A 331 13.16 4.77 7.74
C ARG A 331 13.76 5.03 6.36
N LEU A 332 14.19 3.97 5.68
CA LEU A 332 14.75 4.06 4.33
C LEU A 332 13.63 3.93 3.30
N LEU A 333 13.66 4.78 2.29
CA LEU A 333 12.70 4.80 1.19
C LEU A 333 13.40 4.47 -0.13
N GLU A 334 12.83 3.52 -0.90
CA GLU A 334 13.33 3.17 -2.23
C GLU A 334 12.16 2.88 -3.19
N ASP A 335 12.44 2.87 -4.51
CA ASP A 335 11.47 2.46 -5.52
C ASP A 335 11.04 1.00 -5.30
N GLY A 336 9.75 0.68 -5.45
CA GLY A 336 9.21 -0.68 -5.38
C GLY A 336 9.44 -1.48 -6.68
N PHE A 337 8.99 -2.72 -6.68
CA PHE A 337 9.30 -3.70 -7.73
C PHE A 337 8.45 -3.54 -9.00
N VAL A 338 7.19 -3.11 -8.88
CA VAL A 338 6.31 -2.72 -9.99
C VAL A 338 6.23 -1.19 -9.98
N ARG A 339 7.07 -0.51 -10.75
CA ARG A 339 7.38 0.89 -10.52
C ARG A 339 6.55 1.88 -11.33
N SER A 340 6.62 1.80 -12.66
CA SER A 340 6.09 2.83 -13.55
C SER A 340 6.02 2.36 -15.00
N ARG A 341 5.37 3.15 -15.84
CA ARG A 341 5.41 3.01 -17.29
C ARG A 341 6.56 3.85 -17.87
N GLY A 342 7.77 3.32 -17.86
CA GLY A 342 8.98 3.98 -18.37
C GLY A 342 10.11 4.07 -17.35
N LEU A 343 11.29 4.54 -17.81
CA LEU A 343 12.53 4.58 -17.04
C LEU A 343 12.55 5.71 -16.01
N GLY A 344 13.05 5.41 -14.81
CA GLY A 344 13.32 6.41 -13.77
C GLY A 344 14.34 7.46 -14.18
N ALA A 345 15.33 7.08 -14.99
CA ALA A 345 16.33 7.98 -15.56
C ALA A 345 15.74 9.08 -16.47
N ARG A 346 14.48 8.93 -16.92
CA ARG A 346 13.73 9.96 -17.62
C ARG A 346 12.88 10.84 -16.70
N PHE A 347 13.11 10.80 -15.38
CA PHE A 347 12.33 11.50 -14.36
C PHE A 347 10.83 11.14 -14.33
N LEU A 348 10.48 9.92 -14.75
CA LEU A 348 9.15 9.38 -14.55
C LEU A 348 9.01 8.94 -13.09
N PRO A 349 8.10 9.56 -12.33
CA PRO A 349 7.92 9.19 -10.93
C PRO A 349 7.41 7.75 -10.83
N GLY A 350 7.89 7.06 -9.82
CA GLY A 350 7.35 5.75 -9.45
C GLY A 350 5.98 5.90 -8.79
N ALA A 351 5.23 4.82 -8.78
CA ALA A 351 3.97 4.71 -8.03
C ALA A 351 4.00 3.56 -7.00
N SER A 352 5.16 2.92 -6.85
CA SER A 352 5.42 1.87 -5.87
C SER A 352 6.69 2.19 -5.12
N TYR A 353 6.66 2.07 -3.81
CA TYR A 353 7.74 2.43 -2.91
C TYR A 353 7.87 1.42 -1.76
N CYS A 354 9.09 1.14 -1.36
CA CYS A 354 9.43 0.36 -0.18
C CYS A 354 9.90 1.31 0.93
N LEU A 355 9.20 1.32 2.06
CA LEU A 355 9.55 2.10 3.25
C LEU A 355 9.94 1.14 4.36
N ASP A 356 11.22 1.14 4.72
CA ASP A 356 11.81 0.14 5.60
C ASP A 356 12.53 0.76 6.80
N PRO A 357 12.11 0.47 8.04
CA PRO A 357 12.80 0.94 9.24
C PRO A 357 14.04 0.13 9.59
N LEU A 358 14.20 -1.09 9.09
CA LEU A 358 15.30 -1.98 9.40
C LEU A 358 16.49 -1.78 8.45
N GLY A 359 16.26 -1.85 7.13
CA GLY A 359 17.30 -1.71 6.12
C GLY A 359 16.76 -1.78 4.70
N ALA A 360 17.55 -1.36 3.72
CA ALA A 360 17.13 -1.44 2.33
C ALA A 360 17.13 -2.90 1.84
N HIS A 361 16.07 -3.34 1.16
CA HIS A 361 15.90 -4.71 0.67
C HIS A 361 17.01 -5.23 -0.26
N TYR A 362 17.80 -4.33 -0.84
CA TYR A 362 18.93 -4.66 -1.72
C TYR A 362 20.28 -4.71 -0.98
N ASP A 363 20.32 -4.36 0.31
CA ASP A 363 21.54 -4.38 1.12
C ASP A 363 21.57 -5.64 2.02
N PRO A 364 22.28 -6.70 1.62
CA PRO A 364 22.32 -7.94 2.40
C PRO A 364 23.12 -7.84 3.70
N ARG A 365 23.82 -6.72 3.96
CA ARG A 365 24.55 -6.48 5.21
C ARG A 365 23.61 -6.21 6.38
N GLN A 366 22.40 -5.73 6.11
CA GLN A 366 21.39 -5.39 7.09
C GLN A 366 20.11 -6.23 6.89
N LEU A 367 19.41 -6.51 7.99
CA LEU A 367 18.08 -7.11 7.91
C LEU A 367 17.12 -6.08 7.32
N SER A 368 16.30 -6.49 6.35
CA SER A 368 15.17 -5.68 5.86
C SER A 368 13.84 -6.22 6.38
N THR A 369 12.81 -5.38 6.38
CA THR A 369 11.45 -5.81 6.70
C THR A 369 10.97 -6.92 5.77
N LEU A 370 11.31 -6.85 4.48
CA LEU A 370 10.99 -7.91 3.52
C LEU A 370 11.64 -9.26 3.91
N GLU A 371 12.92 -9.24 4.26
CA GLU A 371 13.62 -10.44 4.71
C GLU A 371 13.03 -10.98 6.02
N SER A 372 12.68 -10.10 6.96
CA SER A 372 12.03 -10.48 8.21
C SER A 372 10.67 -11.14 7.96
N MET A 373 9.83 -10.61 7.07
CA MET A 373 8.55 -11.20 6.68
C MET A 373 8.74 -12.61 6.09
N LEU A 374 9.72 -12.78 5.21
CA LEU A 374 10.02 -14.07 4.61
C LEU A 374 10.58 -15.06 5.64
N ALA A 375 11.40 -14.60 6.57
CA ALA A 375 11.95 -15.46 7.63
C ALA A 375 10.85 -15.94 8.60
N GLN A 376 9.93 -15.07 8.98
CA GLN A 376 8.82 -15.38 9.89
C GLN A 376 7.76 -16.30 9.24
N GLY A 377 7.43 -16.05 7.96
CA GLY A 377 6.33 -16.76 7.30
C GLY A 377 4.95 -16.40 7.87
N GLY A 378 4.08 -17.40 7.97
CA GLY A 378 2.73 -17.20 8.53
C GLY A 378 1.74 -16.57 7.57
N PHE A 379 1.97 -16.67 6.27
CA PHE A 379 1.09 -16.16 5.23
C PHE A 379 -0.25 -16.92 5.22
N THR A 380 -1.36 -16.18 5.31
CA THR A 380 -2.70 -16.78 5.34
C THR A 380 -3.13 -17.31 3.97
N SER A 381 -4.00 -18.32 3.95
CA SER A 381 -4.51 -18.89 2.69
C SER A 381 -5.18 -17.84 1.78
N PRO A 382 -6.00 -16.90 2.26
CA PRO A 382 -6.56 -15.82 1.41
C PRO A 382 -5.47 -14.92 0.80
N LEU A 383 -4.43 -14.58 1.55
CA LEU A 383 -3.31 -13.79 1.04
C LEU A 383 -2.53 -14.54 -0.04
N LEU A 384 -2.28 -15.83 0.15
CA LEU A 384 -1.62 -16.67 -0.86
C LEU A 384 -2.47 -16.81 -2.13
N ALA A 385 -3.78 -17.00 -2.00
CA ALA A 385 -4.69 -17.02 -3.15
C ALA A 385 -4.66 -15.69 -3.93
N ARG A 386 -4.61 -14.55 -3.22
CA ARG A 386 -4.43 -13.22 -3.83
C ARG A 386 -3.07 -13.10 -4.53
N ALA A 387 -2.00 -13.62 -3.93
CA ALA A 387 -0.67 -13.62 -4.52
C ALA A 387 -0.61 -14.43 -5.84
N VAL A 388 -1.25 -15.62 -5.87
CA VAL A 388 -1.40 -16.43 -7.08
C VAL A 388 -2.12 -15.65 -8.19
N ALA A 389 -3.26 -15.02 -7.86
CA ALA A 389 -4.03 -14.23 -8.81
C ALA A 389 -3.24 -13.02 -9.33
N LEU A 390 -2.56 -12.28 -8.44
CA LEU A 390 -1.73 -11.14 -8.81
C LEU A 390 -0.57 -11.55 -9.72
N ARG A 391 0.12 -12.66 -9.41
CA ARG A 391 1.19 -13.21 -10.25
C ARG A 391 0.67 -13.58 -11.64
N ALA A 392 -0.47 -14.26 -11.72
CA ALA A 392 -1.08 -14.61 -12.99
C ALA A 392 -1.39 -13.37 -13.84
N GLU A 393 -1.92 -12.31 -13.25
CA GLU A 393 -2.19 -11.05 -13.94
C GLU A 393 -0.91 -10.33 -14.40
N ILE A 394 0.15 -10.31 -13.58
CA ILE A 394 1.46 -9.76 -13.94
C ILE A 394 2.04 -10.48 -15.17
N VAL A 395 1.96 -11.81 -15.19
CA VAL A 395 2.45 -12.63 -16.29
C VAL A 395 1.60 -12.40 -17.54
N ARG A 396 0.28 -12.49 -17.43
CA ARG A 396 -0.67 -12.31 -18.53
C ARG A 396 -0.55 -10.95 -19.21
N ARG A 397 -0.37 -9.87 -18.41
CA ARG A 397 -0.24 -8.48 -18.91
C ARG A 397 1.20 -8.15 -19.33
N GLY A 398 2.16 -9.05 -19.20
CA GLY A 398 3.56 -8.79 -19.52
C GLY A 398 4.18 -7.67 -18.68
N VAL A 399 3.75 -7.51 -17.42
CA VAL A 399 4.24 -6.45 -16.55
C VAL A 399 5.70 -6.69 -16.15
N SER A 400 6.49 -5.62 -16.13
CA SER A 400 7.86 -5.56 -15.66
C SER A 400 8.09 -4.29 -14.83
N LYS A 401 9.30 -4.12 -14.27
CA LYS A 401 9.62 -2.94 -13.45
C LYS A 401 9.35 -1.61 -14.18
N TYR A 402 9.71 -1.53 -15.46
CA TYR A 402 9.64 -0.29 -16.24
C TYR A 402 8.58 -0.29 -17.33
N ASN A 403 7.98 -1.44 -17.64
CA ASN A 403 6.93 -1.60 -18.63
C ASN A 403 7.26 -0.89 -19.96
N LEU A 404 8.47 -1.16 -20.45
CA LEU A 404 8.95 -0.60 -21.69
C LEU A 404 8.21 -1.24 -22.87
N THR A 405 7.73 -0.42 -23.78
CA THR A 405 7.17 -0.84 -25.05
C THR A 405 8.26 -0.89 -26.12
N GLY A 406 8.28 -1.90 -26.95
CA GLY A 406 9.21 -2.03 -28.08
C GLY A 406 8.83 -3.21 -28.94
N GLU A 407 8.89 -3.03 -30.23
CA GLU A 407 8.77 -4.07 -31.24
C GLU A 407 10.19 -4.33 -31.79
N ALA A 408 10.97 -5.14 -31.13
CA ALA A 408 12.22 -5.63 -31.69
C ALA A 408 12.06 -7.11 -31.98
N ALA A 409 12.52 -7.53 -33.16
CA ALA A 409 12.53 -8.94 -33.52
C ALA A 409 13.37 -9.74 -32.53
N LEU A 410 12.83 -10.86 -32.08
CA LEU A 410 13.59 -11.83 -31.29
C LEU A 410 14.69 -12.43 -32.16
N PRO A 411 15.88 -12.69 -31.61
CA PRO A 411 16.90 -13.42 -32.33
C PRO A 411 16.43 -14.85 -32.62
N ALA A 412 16.97 -15.47 -33.65
CA ALA A 412 16.78 -16.90 -33.87
C ALA A 412 17.50 -17.69 -32.76
N PHE A 413 16.77 -18.55 -32.08
CA PHE A 413 17.34 -19.42 -31.05
C PHE A 413 17.77 -20.76 -31.66
N PRO A 414 18.95 -21.29 -31.31
CA PRO A 414 19.41 -22.56 -31.82
C PRO A 414 18.57 -23.71 -31.24
N ARG A 415 18.17 -24.64 -32.09
CA ARG A 415 17.47 -25.86 -31.64
C ARG A 415 18.42 -26.78 -30.89
N GLY A 416 17.95 -27.35 -29.77
CA GLY A 416 18.71 -28.35 -29.01
C GLY A 416 19.84 -27.80 -28.11
N ARG A 417 20.03 -26.48 -28.04
CA ARG A 417 20.95 -25.85 -27.07
C ARG A 417 20.15 -25.17 -25.98
N ARG A 418 20.61 -25.32 -24.74
CA ARG A 418 20.09 -24.57 -23.59
C ARG A 418 20.31 -23.09 -23.80
N VAL A 419 19.29 -22.28 -23.66
CA VAL A 419 19.33 -20.81 -23.81
C VAL A 419 19.41 -20.16 -22.45
N VAL A 420 20.48 -19.44 -22.18
CA VAL A 420 20.73 -18.76 -20.90
C VAL A 420 20.73 -17.24 -21.10
N LEU A 421 19.82 -16.55 -20.42
CA LEU A 421 19.77 -15.08 -20.43
C LEU A 421 20.63 -14.50 -19.32
N VAL A 422 21.49 -13.55 -19.69
CA VAL A 422 22.30 -12.76 -18.76
C VAL A 422 21.90 -11.28 -18.89
N PRO A 423 21.07 -10.74 -17.99
CA PRO A 423 20.75 -9.32 -17.97
C PRO A 423 21.92 -8.51 -17.43
N GLY A 424 22.36 -7.52 -18.21
CA GLY A 424 23.32 -6.53 -17.75
C GLY A 424 22.74 -5.64 -16.66
N GLN A 425 23.59 -5.18 -15.76
CA GLN A 425 23.24 -4.31 -14.65
C GLN A 425 24.07 -3.04 -14.67
N VAL A 426 23.58 -2.00 -14.00
CA VAL A 426 24.35 -0.78 -13.76
C VAL A 426 25.33 -1.06 -12.63
N GLU A 427 26.62 -1.13 -12.94
CA GLU A 427 27.67 -1.63 -12.03
C GLU A 427 27.90 -0.74 -10.80
N ASP A 428 27.63 0.57 -10.93
CA ASP A 428 27.68 1.54 -9.82
C ASP A 428 26.36 1.67 -9.04
N ASP A 429 25.37 0.83 -9.35
CA ASP A 429 24.14 0.75 -8.56
C ASP A 429 24.39 0.15 -7.16
N ALA A 430 23.65 0.64 -6.16
CA ALA A 430 23.80 0.19 -4.78
C ALA A 430 23.57 -1.32 -4.63
N SER A 431 22.62 -1.88 -5.38
CA SER A 431 22.31 -3.30 -5.34
C SER A 431 23.49 -4.18 -5.80
N VAL A 432 24.22 -3.75 -6.82
CA VAL A 432 25.42 -4.46 -7.31
C VAL A 432 26.60 -4.24 -6.36
N ARG A 433 26.82 -3.01 -5.92
CA ARG A 433 27.95 -2.68 -5.02
C ARG A 433 27.87 -3.42 -3.67
N LEU A 434 26.67 -3.56 -3.13
CA LEU A 434 26.45 -4.13 -1.80
C LEU A 434 26.10 -5.63 -1.86
N GLY A 435 25.32 -6.05 -2.86
CA GLY A 435 24.81 -7.41 -3.00
C GLY A 435 25.52 -8.28 -4.04
N GLY A 436 26.47 -7.73 -4.83
CA GLY A 436 27.15 -8.48 -5.89
C GLY A 436 28.16 -9.53 -5.38
N GLY A 437 28.60 -9.43 -4.13
CA GLY A 437 29.57 -10.37 -3.57
C GLY A 437 30.96 -10.26 -4.23
N ALA A 438 31.50 -11.40 -4.66
CA ALA A 438 32.81 -11.47 -5.33
C ALA A 438 32.76 -10.94 -6.77
N ILE A 439 31.61 -11.03 -7.46
CA ILE A 439 31.41 -10.57 -8.82
C ILE A 439 30.66 -9.24 -8.80
N ARG A 440 31.24 -8.20 -9.43
CA ARG A 440 30.67 -6.84 -9.39
C ARG A 440 30.59 -6.16 -10.76
N SER A 441 31.01 -6.87 -11.83
CA SER A 441 30.93 -6.34 -13.20
C SER A 441 30.12 -7.27 -14.11
N ASN A 442 29.54 -6.69 -15.17
CA ASN A 442 28.84 -7.47 -16.19
C ASN A 442 29.79 -8.41 -16.94
N LEU A 443 31.05 -7.98 -17.14
CA LEU A 443 32.06 -8.80 -17.83
C LEU A 443 32.43 -10.03 -17.00
N ASP A 444 32.65 -9.88 -15.70
CA ASP A 444 33.00 -11.00 -14.83
C ASP A 444 31.83 -11.94 -14.63
N LEU A 445 30.59 -11.43 -14.59
CA LEU A 445 29.39 -12.25 -14.62
C LEU A 445 29.34 -13.11 -15.89
N LEU A 446 29.53 -12.53 -17.07
CA LEU A 446 29.52 -13.28 -18.33
C LEU A 446 30.63 -14.35 -18.37
N ARG A 447 31.82 -14.05 -17.86
CA ARG A 447 32.92 -15.03 -17.73
C ARG A 447 32.52 -16.21 -16.82
N ALA A 448 31.96 -15.91 -15.66
CA ALA A 448 31.49 -16.91 -14.72
C ALA A 448 30.36 -17.78 -15.29
N VAL A 449 29.40 -17.16 -15.97
CA VAL A 449 28.29 -17.87 -16.64
C VAL A 449 28.80 -18.74 -17.77
N ARG A 450 29.72 -18.26 -18.64
CA ARG A 450 30.29 -19.09 -19.71
C ARG A 450 31.09 -20.27 -19.17
N ALA A 451 31.79 -20.10 -18.04
CA ALA A 451 32.50 -21.19 -17.38
C ALA A 451 31.57 -22.22 -16.77
N ALA A 452 30.43 -21.80 -16.22
CA ALA A 452 29.42 -22.68 -15.64
C ALA A 452 28.53 -23.37 -16.68
N GLU A 453 28.31 -22.74 -17.83
CA GLU A 453 27.42 -23.18 -18.92
C GLU A 453 28.17 -23.18 -20.26
N PRO A 454 29.21 -24.04 -20.44
CA PRO A 454 30.11 -23.97 -21.59
C PRO A 454 29.40 -24.20 -22.93
N ASP A 455 28.38 -25.05 -22.96
CA ASP A 455 27.65 -25.45 -24.18
C ASP A 455 26.37 -24.63 -24.41
N ALA A 456 25.96 -23.82 -23.44
CA ALA A 456 24.73 -23.02 -23.54
C ALA A 456 24.85 -21.89 -24.57
N PHE A 457 23.72 -21.54 -25.17
CA PHE A 457 23.56 -20.32 -25.95
C PHE A 457 23.35 -19.15 -25.00
N ILE A 458 24.38 -18.34 -24.75
CA ILE A 458 24.33 -17.21 -23.85
C ILE A 458 23.82 -15.97 -24.57
N LEU A 459 22.67 -15.49 -24.12
CA LEU A 459 22.02 -14.28 -24.61
C LEU A 459 22.30 -13.13 -23.64
N TYR A 460 23.09 -12.15 -24.03
CA TYR A 460 23.34 -10.96 -23.22
C TYR A 460 22.33 -9.85 -23.51
N LYS A 461 21.67 -9.33 -22.49
CA LYS A 461 20.74 -8.20 -22.59
C LYS A 461 21.28 -7.00 -21.82
N PRO A 462 21.82 -5.96 -22.49
CA PRO A 462 22.28 -4.74 -21.81
C PRO A 462 21.17 -4.09 -20.97
N HIS A 463 21.54 -3.40 -19.89
CA HIS A 463 20.59 -2.65 -19.08
C HIS A 463 20.02 -1.47 -19.89
N PRO A 464 18.70 -1.17 -19.80
CA PRO A 464 18.08 -0.10 -20.59
C PRO A 464 18.72 1.28 -20.39
N ASP A 465 19.18 1.62 -19.18
CA ASP A 465 19.85 2.89 -18.90
C ASP A 465 21.25 2.99 -19.56
N LEU A 466 21.92 1.84 -19.75
CA LEU A 466 23.20 1.77 -20.50
C LEU A 466 22.94 1.94 -22.00
N GLU A 467 21.88 1.32 -22.53
CA GLU A 467 21.48 1.47 -23.94
C GLU A 467 21.04 2.90 -24.26
N ALA A 468 20.33 3.55 -23.32
CA ALA A 468 19.89 4.93 -23.46
C ALA A 468 21.02 5.96 -23.23
N GLY A 469 22.23 5.52 -22.85
CA GLY A 469 23.38 6.40 -22.61
C GLY A 469 23.30 7.22 -21.31
N PHE A 470 22.39 6.88 -20.38
CA PHE A 470 22.27 7.59 -19.10
C PHE A 470 23.33 7.18 -18.07
N ARG A 471 23.94 5.97 -18.21
CA ARG A 471 24.91 5.41 -17.26
C ARG A 471 26.12 4.83 -17.99
N ARG A 472 27.25 4.66 -17.29
CA ARG A 472 28.47 4.04 -17.80
C ARG A 472 28.45 2.53 -17.55
N GLY A 473 29.28 1.76 -18.32
CA GLY A 473 29.41 0.29 -18.13
C GLY A 473 28.89 -0.54 -19.31
N ARG A 474 28.71 0.06 -20.50
CA ARG A 474 28.38 -0.69 -21.72
C ARG A 474 29.60 -1.52 -22.15
N LEU A 475 29.41 -2.83 -22.32
CA LEU A 475 30.43 -3.73 -22.87
C LEU A 475 30.58 -3.53 -24.36
N ARG A 476 31.86 -3.57 -24.84
CA ARG A 476 32.22 -3.48 -26.25
C ARG A 476 32.10 -4.85 -26.91
N ALA A 477 31.91 -4.90 -28.22
CA ALA A 477 31.79 -6.16 -28.98
C ALA A 477 33.00 -7.09 -28.77
N ALA A 478 34.20 -6.54 -28.63
CA ALA A 478 35.42 -7.31 -28.35
C ALA A 478 35.39 -8.00 -26.97
N GLU A 479 34.77 -7.38 -25.97
CA GLU A 479 34.66 -7.91 -24.62
C GLU A 479 33.58 -9.03 -24.54
N LEU A 480 32.60 -9.00 -25.44
CA LEU A 480 31.52 -10.00 -25.54
C LEU A 480 31.92 -11.24 -26.35
N LYS A 481 32.97 -11.12 -27.17
CA LYS A 481 33.43 -12.20 -28.06
C LYS A 481 33.83 -13.45 -27.26
N GLY A 482 33.21 -14.58 -27.57
CA GLY A 482 33.43 -15.86 -26.90
C GLY A 482 32.71 -16.00 -25.53
N LEU A 483 32.10 -14.93 -25.01
CA LEU A 483 31.36 -14.96 -23.75
C LEU A 483 29.84 -14.98 -23.99
N ALA A 484 29.35 -14.19 -24.94
CA ALA A 484 27.93 -14.19 -25.33
C ALA A 484 27.79 -14.59 -26.80
N ASP A 485 26.80 -15.45 -27.11
CA ASP A 485 26.52 -15.89 -28.48
C ASP A 485 25.66 -14.85 -29.22
N ALA A 486 24.81 -14.11 -28.49
CA ALA A 486 24.03 -13.01 -29.04
C ALA A 486 23.81 -11.89 -28.03
N VAL A 487 23.55 -10.68 -28.56
CA VAL A 487 23.22 -9.49 -27.77
C VAL A 487 21.85 -9.00 -28.17
N VAL A 488 20.96 -8.82 -27.21
CA VAL A 488 19.57 -8.37 -27.41
C VAL A 488 19.34 -7.05 -26.74
N GLY A 489 19.34 -5.97 -27.52
CA GLY A 489 18.88 -4.65 -27.09
C GLY A 489 17.37 -4.48 -27.29
N ARG A 490 16.78 -3.45 -26.71
CA ARG A 490 15.40 -2.94 -26.94
C ARG A 490 14.22 -3.94 -26.93
N VAL A 491 14.47 -5.24 -26.76
CA VAL A 491 13.41 -6.22 -26.58
C VAL A 491 12.91 -6.15 -25.12
N PRO A 492 11.61 -6.02 -24.87
CA PRO A 492 11.05 -6.10 -23.53
C PRO A 492 11.39 -7.43 -22.86
N LEU A 493 11.79 -7.40 -21.59
CA LEU A 493 12.13 -8.62 -20.85
C LEU A 493 11.00 -9.66 -20.82
N PRO A 494 9.72 -9.28 -20.63
CA PRO A 494 8.60 -10.23 -20.66
C PRO A 494 8.46 -11.01 -21.98
N ALA A 495 8.93 -10.46 -23.10
CA ALA A 495 8.92 -11.15 -24.40
C ALA A 495 10.09 -12.15 -24.55
N LEU A 496 11.20 -11.93 -23.83
CA LEU A 496 12.37 -12.83 -23.86
C LEU A 496 12.23 -14.02 -22.92
N LEU A 497 11.67 -13.81 -21.73
CA LEU A 497 11.63 -14.83 -20.68
C LEU A 497 10.96 -16.15 -21.11
N PRO A 498 9.89 -16.18 -21.93
CA PRO A 498 9.33 -17.44 -22.42
C PRO A 498 10.22 -18.21 -23.41
N GLN A 499 11.30 -17.61 -23.90
CA GLN A 499 12.19 -18.16 -24.93
C GLN A 499 13.51 -18.67 -24.33
N VAL A 500 13.70 -18.59 -23.01
CA VAL A 500 14.93 -18.96 -22.33
C VAL A 500 14.71 -20.04 -21.30
N ASP A 501 15.68 -20.93 -21.12
CA ASP A 501 15.62 -22.02 -20.15
C ASP A 501 16.06 -21.58 -18.76
N ALA A 502 16.98 -20.60 -18.70
CA ALA A 502 17.49 -20.08 -17.44
C ALA A 502 17.91 -18.60 -17.54
N LEU A 503 17.95 -17.93 -16.38
CA LEU A 503 18.47 -16.59 -16.23
C LEU A 503 19.57 -16.57 -15.17
N HIS A 504 20.75 -16.04 -15.50
CA HIS A 504 21.86 -15.85 -14.57
C HIS A 504 22.06 -14.36 -14.28
N THR A 505 22.12 -13.99 -13.02
CA THR A 505 22.22 -12.58 -12.61
C THR A 505 23.03 -12.38 -11.33
N LEU A 506 23.46 -11.14 -11.08
CA LEU A 506 23.97 -10.75 -9.75
C LEU A 506 22.79 -10.46 -8.82
N THR A 507 22.17 -9.30 -8.97
CA THR A 507 21.12 -8.79 -8.07
C THR A 507 19.93 -8.20 -8.81
N SER A 508 19.86 -8.41 -10.15
CA SER A 508 18.84 -7.79 -10.98
C SER A 508 17.43 -8.25 -10.62
N LEU A 509 16.50 -7.31 -10.61
CA LEU A 509 15.07 -7.62 -10.50
C LEU A 509 14.57 -8.54 -11.63
N SER A 510 15.30 -8.59 -12.76
CA SER A 510 15.01 -9.54 -13.85
C SER A 510 14.97 -11.00 -13.40
N GLY A 511 15.75 -11.37 -12.35
CA GLY A 511 15.66 -12.71 -11.75
C GLY A 511 14.31 -12.95 -11.06
N PHE A 512 13.79 -11.96 -10.32
CA PHE A 512 12.45 -12.05 -9.75
C PHE A 512 11.37 -12.14 -10.85
N GLU A 513 11.47 -11.33 -11.89
CA GLU A 513 10.55 -11.37 -13.05
C GLU A 513 10.60 -12.72 -13.78
N ALA A 514 11.77 -13.39 -13.81
CA ALA A 514 11.96 -14.74 -14.35
C ALA A 514 11.27 -15.79 -13.47
N LEU A 515 11.46 -15.73 -12.13
CA LEU A 515 10.76 -16.61 -11.19
C LEU A 515 9.24 -16.53 -11.32
N LEU A 516 8.69 -15.32 -11.47
CA LEU A 516 7.25 -15.13 -11.67
C LEU A 516 6.71 -15.90 -12.90
N ARG A 517 7.55 -16.14 -13.90
CA ARG A 517 7.24 -16.82 -15.17
C ARG A 517 7.71 -18.27 -15.24
N GLY A 518 8.21 -18.79 -14.12
CA GLY A 518 8.66 -20.20 -14.05
C GLY A 518 10.02 -20.47 -14.72
N VAL A 519 10.80 -19.43 -15.02
CA VAL A 519 12.16 -19.58 -15.57
C VAL A 519 13.14 -19.84 -14.43
N ALA A 520 14.02 -20.83 -14.60
CA ALA A 520 15.07 -21.15 -13.64
C ALA A 520 16.04 -19.95 -13.45
N VAL A 521 16.42 -19.65 -12.21
CA VAL A 521 17.28 -18.51 -11.89
C VAL A 521 18.50 -18.94 -11.08
N THR A 522 19.68 -18.55 -11.55
CA THR A 522 20.95 -18.68 -10.82
C THR A 522 21.42 -17.28 -10.38
N CYS A 523 21.62 -17.12 -9.07
CA CYS A 523 22.07 -15.88 -8.45
C CYS A 523 23.57 -15.95 -8.11
N TRP A 524 24.38 -15.06 -8.68
CA TRP A 524 25.80 -14.88 -8.39
C TRP A 524 26.05 -13.83 -7.30
N GLY A 525 25.02 -13.11 -6.92
CA GLY A 525 24.96 -12.15 -5.82
C GLY A 525 23.84 -12.52 -4.85
N GLN A 526 23.45 -11.56 -4.02
CA GLN A 526 22.53 -11.74 -2.90
C GLN A 526 21.26 -10.89 -3.04
N PRO A 527 20.44 -11.03 -4.11
CA PRO A 527 19.20 -10.30 -4.22
C PRO A 527 18.18 -10.73 -3.14
N PHE A 528 17.12 -9.94 -2.95
CA PHE A 528 16.11 -10.22 -1.92
C PHE A 528 15.35 -11.54 -2.13
N TYR A 529 15.26 -12.02 -3.35
CA TYR A 529 14.55 -13.25 -3.73
C TYR A 529 15.42 -14.52 -3.68
N ALA A 530 16.73 -14.40 -3.43
CA ALA A 530 17.66 -15.51 -3.30
C ALA A 530 17.77 -15.99 -1.85
N GLY A 531 18.16 -17.26 -1.66
CA GLY A 531 18.32 -17.88 -0.34
C GLY A 531 17.03 -18.47 0.26
N TRP A 532 15.97 -18.60 -0.55
CA TRP A 532 14.67 -19.13 -0.12
C TRP A 532 14.30 -20.47 -0.78
N GLY A 533 15.27 -21.14 -1.41
CA GLY A 533 15.04 -22.40 -2.14
C GLY A 533 14.36 -22.26 -3.49
N LEU A 534 14.22 -21.02 -4.01
CA LEU A 534 13.61 -20.71 -5.30
C LEU A 534 14.63 -20.49 -6.42
N THR A 535 15.89 -20.31 -6.06
CA THR A 535 17.00 -19.99 -6.95
C THR A 535 18.18 -20.94 -6.69
N GLU A 536 19.05 -21.10 -7.69
CA GLU A 536 20.38 -21.65 -7.50
C GLU A 536 21.32 -20.52 -7.04
N ASP A 537 21.82 -20.61 -5.81
CA ASP A 537 22.58 -19.54 -5.17
C ASP A 537 24.07 -19.84 -5.18
N ARG A 538 24.86 -19.00 -5.87
CA ARG A 538 26.33 -19.09 -5.98
C ARG A 538 27.04 -18.20 -4.97
N ALA A 539 26.35 -17.24 -4.35
CA ALA A 539 26.88 -16.39 -3.31
C ALA A 539 26.42 -16.88 -1.91
N PRO A 540 27.29 -16.82 -0.90
CA PRO A 540 26.91 -17.18 0.46
C PRO A 540 25.99 -16.12 1.08
N PHE A 541 25.08 -16.53 1.95
CA PHE A 541 24.23 -15.65 2.76
C PHE A 541 24.73 -15.53 4.19
N PRO A 542 24.41 -14.42 4.89
CA PRO A 542 24.68 -14.31 6.32
C PRO A 542 24.02 -15.46 7.09
N ALA A 543 24.78 -16.10 7.98
CA ALA A 543 24.31 -17.25 8.75
C ALA A 543 23.03 -16.90 9.56
N GLY A 544 22.05 -17.81 9.55
CA GLY A 544 20.82 -17.70 10.33
C GLY A 544 19.77 -16.71 9.82
N ARG A 545 20.02 -16.01 8.70
CA ARG A 545 19.08 -15.03 8.16
C ARG A 545 18.22 -15.55 7.02
N ARG A 546 18.76 -16.40 6.18
CA ARG A 546 18.09 -17.06 5.05
C ARG A 546 18.32 -18.57 5.11
N GLY A 547 17.87 -19.33 4.11
CA GLY A 547 18.00 -20.79 4.09
C GLY A 547 16.71 -21.54 4.49
N ILE A 548 15.64 -20.80 4.79
CA ILE A 548 14.30 -21.35 4.99
C ILE A 548 13.63 -21.45 3.61
N ALA A 549 13.13 -22.64 3.25
CA ALA A 549 12.39 -22.81 2.00
C ALA A 549 11.07 -22.04 2.03
N ARG A 550 10.81 -21.28 0.99
CA ARG A 550 9.56 -20.55 0.74
C ARG A 550 8.99 -20.90 -0.63
N THR A 551 7.68 -20.85 -0.74
CA THR A 551 7.02 -20.97 -2.04
C THR A 551 7.13 -19.66 -2.82
N LEU A 552 6.99 -19.72 -4.15
CA LEU A 552 6.94 -18.53 -4.98
C LEU A 552 5.78 -17.61 -4.60
N ASP A 553 4.65 -18.16 -4.20
CA ASP A 553 3.46 -17.37 -3.83
C ASP A 553 3.65 -16.68 -2.47
N GLU A 554 4.41 -17.24 -1.52
CA GLU A 554 4.85 -16.55 -0.30
C GLU A 554 5.80 -15.38 -0.64
N LEU A 555 6.74 -15.59 -1.56
CA LEU A 555 7.63 -14.53 -2.03
C LEU A 555 6.83 -13.40 -2.72
N VAL A 556 5.84 -13.73 -3.54
CA VAL A 556 4.96 -12.76 -4.20
C VAL A 556 4.11 -12.00 -3.18
N ALA A 557 3.52 -12.70 -2.20
CA ALA A 557 2.75 -12.08 -1.12
C ALA A 557 3.60 -11.05 -0.35
N ALA A 558 4.80 -11.44 0.06
CA ALA A 558 5.72 -10.55 0.76
C ALA A 558 6.17 -9.38 -0.13
N ALA A 559 6.71 -9.67 -1.33
CA ALA A 559 7.38 -8.68 -2.17
C ALA A 559 6.44 -7.76 -2.94
N LEU A 560 5.21 -8.18 -3.27
CA LEU A 560 4.31 -7.37 -4.10
C LEU A 560 3.03 -6.90 -3.38
N ILE A 561 2.65 -7.52 -2.26
CA ILE A 561 1.42 -7.15 -1.55
C ILE A 561 1.74 -6.47 -0.22
N LEU A 562 2.58 -7.08 0.63
CA LEU A 562 2.78 -6.63 2.01
C LEU A 562 3.87 -5.56 2.17
N TYR A 563 4.99 -5.71 1.48
CA TYR A 563 6.16 -4.86 1.68
C TYR A 563 6.08 -3.51 0.95
N PRO A 564 5.70 -3.43 -0.36
CA PRO A 564 5.60 -2.16 -1.05
C PRO A 564 4.31 -1.43 -0.71
N ARG A 565 4.38 -0.11 -0.72
CA ARG A 565 3.22 0.79 -0.72
C ARG A 565 3.04 1.36 -2.12
N TYR A 566 1.80 1.35 -2.60
CA TYR A 566 1.46 1.88 -3.91
C TYR A 566 0.69 3.19 -3.77
N VAL A 567 0.94 4.12 -4.69
CA VAL A 567 0.22 5.39 -4.79
C VAL A 567 -0.35 5.49 -6.19
N ASP A 568 -1.67 5.54 -6.31
CA ASP A 568 -2.32 5.72 -7.60
C ASP A 568 -1.86 7.02 -8.27
N PRO A 569 -1.26 6.98 -9.47
CA PRO A 569 -0.75 8.19 -10.13
C PRO A 569 -1.85 9.20 -10.51
N VAL A 570 -3.12 8.76 -10.55
CA VAL A 570 -4.28 9.60 -10.89
C VAL A 570 -4.82 10.32 -9.67
N THR A 571 -5.17 9.58 -8.63
CA THR A 571 -5.82 10.12 -7.42
C THR A 571 -4.83 10.58 -6.36
N LEU A 572 -3.59 10.09 -6.40
CA LEU A 572 -2.56 10.27 -5.36
C LEU A 572 -2.95 9.65 -4.01
N LEU A 573 -3.83 8.67 -4.01
CA LEU A 573 -4.21 7.91 -2.83
C LEU A 573 -3.43 6.59 -2.76
N PRO A 574 -3.21 6.05 -1.56
CA PRO A 574 -2.74 4.68 -1.44
C PRO A 574 -3.68 3.73 -2.18
N CYS A 575 -3.13 2.78 -2.91
CA CYS A 575 -3.91 1.82 -3.69
C CYS A 575 -3.33 0.42 -3.60
N PRO A 576 -4.11 -0.63 -3.84
CA PRO A 576 -3.60 -1.99 -3.93
C PRO A 576 -2.84 -2.22 -5.25
N PRO A 577 -1.95 -3.24 -5.32
CA PRO A 577 -1.15 -3.54 -6.50
C PRO A 577 -1.99 -3.81 -7.75
N GLU A 578 -3.20 -4.35 -7.61
CA GLU A 578 -4.12 -4.63 -8.72
C GLU A 578 -4.58 -3.34 -9.44
N VAL A 579 -4.78 -2.25 -8.70
CA VAL A 579 -5.05 -0.93 -9.29
C VAL A 579 -3.83 -0.42 -10.04
N MET A 580 -2.63 -0.66 -9.49
CA MET A 580 -1.40 -0.28 -10.17
C MET A 580 -1.24 -1.00 -11.51
N LEU A 581 -1.59 -2.29 -11.61
CA LEU A 581 -1.56 -3.02 -12.88
C LEU A 581 -2.45 -2.36 -13.94
N ASP A 582 -3.67 -1.95 -13.56
CA ASP A 582 -4.58 -1.24 -14.48
C ASP A 582 -3.98 0.11 -14.94
N ARG A 583 -3.35 0.85 -14.04
CA ARG A 583 -2.69 2.13 -14.39
C ARG A 583 -1.51 1.95 -15.34
N LEU A 584 -0.81 0.81 -15.28
CA LEU A 584 0.28 0.53 -16.22
C LEU A 584 -0.20 0.32 -17.66
N GLU A 585 -1.42 -0.17 -17.85
CA GLU A 585 -2.04 -0.30 -19.17
C GLU A 585 -2.58 1.04 -19.70
N ASP A 586 -2.93 1.99 -18.83
CA ASP A 586 -3.47 3.29 -19.19
C ASP A 586 -2.36 4.37 -19.32
N PRO A 587 -1.99 4.77 -20.55
CA PRO A 587 -1.00 5.83 -20.76
C PRO A 587 -1.42 7.17 -20.15
N THR A 588 -2.72 7.44 -20.09
CA THR A 588 -3.25 8.73 -19.61
C THR A 588 -3.12 8.91 -18.11
N ALA A 589 -2.97 7.81 -17.36
CA ALA A 589 -2.70 7.81 -15.93
C ALA A 589 -1.33 8.44 -15.59
N TRP A 590 -0.40 8.47 -16.54
CA TRP A 590 0.99 8.90 -16.33
C TRP A 590 1.22 10.31 -16.87
N ARG A 591 1.03 11.32 -16.02
CA ARG A 591 1.26 12.71 -16.40
C ARG A 591 2.75 13.00 -16.59
N LEU A 592 3.12 13.47 -17.77
CA LEU A 592 4.46 13.97 -18.04
C LEU A 592 4.67 15.32 -17.32
N SER A 593 5.77 15.42 -16.58
CA SER A 593 6.20 16.70 -16.00
C SER A 593 7.08 17.47 -16.99
N PRO A 594 7.23 18.79 -16.85
CA PRO A 594 8.21 19.55 -17.65
C PRO A 594 9.63 18.96 -17.56
N PHE A 595 10.01 18.42 -16.40
CA PHE A 595 11.28 17.72 -16.21
C PHE A 595 11.38 16.44 -17.05
N THR A 596 10.30 15.68 -17.16
CA THR A 596 10.22 14.46 -17.99
C THR A 596 10.39 14.80 -19.47
N LEU A 597 9.72 15.88 -19.94
CA LEU A 597 9.80 16.35 -21.31
C LEU A 597 11.23 16.82 -21.65
N HIS A 598 11.84 17.62 -20.78
CA HIS A 598 13.22 18.10 -20.96
C HIS A 598 14.22 16.94 -21.06
N ARG A 599 14.13 15.95 -20.16
CA ARG A 599 15.01 14.77 -20.22
C ARG A 599 14.74 13.86 -21.41
N GLY A 600 13.49 13.78 -21.86
CA GLY A 600 13.15 13.09 -23.11
C GLY A 600 13.88 13.71 -24.30
N LEU A 601 13.92 15.04 -24.37
CA LEU A 601 14.64 15.79 -25.41
C LEU A 601 16.17 15.62 -25.31
N GLU A 602 16.75 15.73 -24.10
CA GLU A 602 18.17 15.45 -23.88
C GLU A 602 18.58 14.03 -24.31
N GLY A 603 17.78 13.03 -23.93
CA GLY A 603 18.03 11.63 -24.31
C GLY A 603 17.96 11.42 -25.83
N PHE A 604 17.02 12.08 -26.49
CA PHE A 604 16.89 12.06 -27.96
C PHE A 604 18.12 12.71 -28.63
N LEU A 605 18.54 13.88 -28.18
CA LEU A 605 19.71 14.60 -28.71
C LEU A 605 21.02 13.80 -28.50
N ARG A 606 21.23 13.25 -27.28
CA ARG A 606 22.39 12.41 -26.98
C ARG A 606 22.43 11.12 -27.82
N GLY A 607 21.27 10.47 -27.98
CA GLY A 607 21.12 9.27 -28.81
C GLY A 607 21.39 9.54 -30.29
N THR A 608 21.02 10.72 -30.79
CA THR A 608 21.27 11.16 -32.17
C THR A 608 22.75 11.48 -32.37
N LEU A 609 23.36 12.20 -31.43
CA LEU A 609 24.82 12.51 -31.48
C LEU A 609 25.67 11.25 -31.39
N ALA A 610 25.32 10.28 -30.56
CA ALA A 610 26.01 8.99 -30.46
C ALA A 610 25.91 8.17 -31.76
N ARG A 611 24.82 8.27 -32.51
CA ARG A 611 24.67 7.65 -33.84
C ARG A 611 25.50 8.32 -34.93
N ILE A 612 25.67 9.64 -34.85
CA ILE A 612 26.48 10.42 -35.81
C ILE A 612 27.96 10.25 -35.50
N GLY A 613 28.36 10.23 -34.20
CA GLY A 613 29.76 10.05 -33.79
C GLY A 613 30.31 8.62 -33.89
N GLY A 614 29.42 7.59 -33.96
CA GLY A 614 29.82 6.18 -34.14
C GLY A 614 30.02 5.75 -35.60
N ARG A 615 30.02 6.68 -36.53
CA ARG A 615 30.36 6.49 -37.96
C ARG A 615 31.74 6.98 -38.34
N ARG A 616 32.63 7.18 -37.37
CA ARG A 616 34.06 7.42 -37.62
C ARG A 616 34.90 6.33 -36.95
#